data_a4018a73d686431e45e00277506d62ff
#
_entry.id   a4018a73d686431e45e00277506d62ff
#
_cell.length_a   1.000
_cell.length_b   1.000
_cell.length_c   1.000
_cell.angle_alpha   90.00
_cell.angle_beta   90.00
_cell.angle_gamma   90.00
#
_symmetry.space_group_name_H-M   'P 1'
#
loop_
_entity.id
_entity.type
_entity.pdbx_description
1 polymer ?
#
loop_
_entity_poly.entity_id
_entity_poly.type
_entity_poly.pdbx_seq_one_letter_code
_entity_poly.pdbx_strand_id
1 'polypeptide(L)'
;THIDRCLSCCSCMTTCPSGVNYMHLIDHARNHVEKTFKRPFLDRMIRTLLSNIIPKPMIFKFVVIMSKFVKPFKFLMPINLKSMLELSPNKIQKKTLKFQNLYRVERKKPTARVALLIGCVQRVVSPQINESTIRILTRHGVEVITMPEIECCGSLNHHLGKEDLAHETFKKNIDFWYEEYLKNGLDAIISNTSGCGTTVKDYGFVLRNDPQFKKKAKKISELTKDVTEFFDENLKLNFKKEERHTKKYNIAYHSACSMQHGQKIHNQPINLLKKTGNNILNIPDGHLCCGS
;
A
#
# COMPACT_ATOMS: atom_id res chain seq x y z
N THR A 1 24.84 5.55 1.50
CA THR A 1 24.85 6.86 0.80
C THR A 1 23.76 7.77 1.36
N HIS A 2 23.79 9.07 1.04
CA HIS A 2 22.71 10.01 1.41
C HIS A 2 21.37 9.63 0.78
N ILE A 3 21.40 9.08 -0.43
CA ILE A 3 20.24 8.57 -1.17
C ILE A 3 19.51 7.46 -0.39
N ASP A 4 20.23 6.57 0.26
CA ASP A 4 19.65 5.50 1.07
C ASP A 4 18.93 5.99 2.34
N ARG A 5 19.21 7.22 2.78
CA ARG A 5 18.56 7.83 3.95
C ARG A 5 17.22 8.49 3.63
N CYS A 6 16.88 8.59 2.34
CA CYS A 6 15.60 9.13 1.94
C CYS A 6 14.45 8.19 2.35
N LEU A 7 13.47 8.71 3.08
CA LEU A 7 12.31 7.97 3.56
C LEU A 7 11.20 7.80 2.50
N SER A 8 11.40 8.31 1.28
CA SER A 8 10.37 8.34 0.22
C SER A 8 9.06 8.99 0.66
N CYS A 9 9.11 9.96 1.56
CA CYS A 9 7.93 10.68 2.03
C CYS A 9 7.31 11.62 0.97
N CYS A 10 8.02 11.89 -0.12
CA CYS A 10 7.59 12.76 -1.23
C CYS A 10 7.26 14.21 -0.85
N SER A 11 7.52 14.66 0.39
CA SER A 11 7.24 16.04 0.83
C SER A 11 7.99 17.10 -0.01
N CYS A 12 9.19 16.77 -0.48
CA CYS A 12 9.95 17.63 -1.38
C CYS A 12 9.24 17.90 -2.73
N MET A 13 8.33 17.01 -3.18
CA MET A 13 7.57 17.21 -4.43
C MET A 13 6.52 18.31 -4.29
N THR A 14 5.84 18.36 -3.16
CA THR A 14 4.77 19.34 -2.90
C THR A 14 5.31 20.68 -2.41
N THR A 15 6.55 20.70 -1.93
CA THR A 15 7.24 21.92 -1.47
C THR A 15 8.03 22.60 -2.60
N CYS A 16 8.41 21.85 -3.64
CA CYS A 16 9.23 22.38 -4.73
C CYS A 16 8.45 23.35 -5.62
N PRO A 17 8.82 24.66 -5.69
CA PRO A 17 8.12 25.62 -6.53
C PRO A 17 8.29 25.34 -8.02
N SER A 18 9.36 24.65 -8.42
CA SER A 18 9.63 24.26 -9.82
C SER A 18 8.92 22.97 -10.24
N GLY A 19 8.13 22.34 -9.35
CA GLY A 19 7.36 21.13 -9.67
C GLY A 19 8.20 19.90 -9.99
N VAL A 20 9.43 19.79 -9.47
CA VAL A 20 10.33 18.66 -9.72
C VAL A 20 9.76 17.37 -9.09
N ASN A 21 9.64 16.32 -9.89
CA ASN A 21 9.23 15.02 -9.39
C ASN A 21 10.42 14.27 -8.76
N TYR A 22 10.66 14.54 -7.48
CA TYR A 22 11.75 13.88 -6.73
C TYR A 22 11.53 12.38 -6.52
N MET A 23 10.31 11.88 -6.57
CA MET A 23 10.04 10.45 -6.45
C MET A 23 10.76 9.67 -7.55
N HIS A 24 10.60 10.09 -8.79
CA HIS A 24 11.26 9.46 -9.94
C HIS A 24 12.78 9.62 -9.91
N LEU A 25 13.27 10.77 -9.45
CA LEU A 25 14.71 11.01 -9.33
C LEU A 25 15.34 10.11 -8.28
N ILE A 26 14.72 9.94 -7.11
CA ILE A 26 15.27 9.12 -6.03
C ILE A 26 15.23 7.64 -6.38
N ASP A 27 14.19 7.17 -7.07
CA ASP A 27 14.10 5.77 -7.47
C ASP A 27 15.16 5.44 -8.54
N HIS A 28 15.36 6.33 -9.52
CA HIS A 28 16.45 6.22 -10.49
C HIS A 28 17.83 6.22 -9.80
N ALA A 29 18.04 7.15 -8.86
CA ALA A 29 19.29 7.23 -8.12
C ALA A 29 19.56 5.98 -7.27
N ARG A 30 18.52 5.38 -6.66
CA ARG A 30 18.64 4.12 -5.91
C ARG A 30 19.03 2.95 -6.79
N ASN A 31 18.48 2.85 -7.98
CA ASN A 31 18.86 1.84 -8.96
C ASN A 31 20.34 2.01 -9.37
N HIS A 32 20.76 3.24 -9.67
CA HIS A 32 22.16 3.53 -9.97
C HIS A 32 23.09 3.15 -8.83
N VAL A 33 22.75 3.54 -7.60
CA VAL A 33 23.55 3.19 -6.39
C VAL A 33 23.60 1.68 -6.17
N GLU A 34 22.49 0.96 -6.36
CA GLU A 34 22.48 -0.50 -6.18
C GLU A 34 23.40 -1.20 -7.18
N LYS A 35 23.54 -0.67 -8.42
CA LYS A 35 24.39 -1.21 -9.47
C LYS A 35 25.87 -0.84 -9.31
N THR A 36 26.19 0.34 -8.76
CA THR A 36 27.53 0.90 -8.78
C THR A 36 28.24 0.89 -7.42
N PHE A 37 27.51 1.02 -6.33
CA PHE A 37 28.08 1.12 -5.00
C PHE A 37 28.28 -0.23 -4.33
N LYS A 38 29.53 -0.55 -3.96
CA LYS A 38 29.86 -1.76 -3.23
C LYS A 38 29.47 -1.62 -1.75
N ARG A 39 28.35 -2.17 -1.37
CA ARG A 39 27.82 -2.16 0.00
C ARG A 39 28.62 -3.10 0.91
N PRO A 40 28.73 -2.79 2.21
CA PRO A 40 29.23 -3.75 3.21
C PRO A 40 28.43 -5.07 3.15
N PHE A 41 29.09 -6.18 3.45
CA PHE A 41 28.49 -7.51 3.32
C PHE A 41 27.19 -7.65 4.10
N LEU A 42 27.12 -7.17 5.34
CA LEU A 42 25.93 -7.28 6.19
C LEU A 42 24.76 -6.47 5.63
N ASP A 43 24.99 -5.25 5.14
CA ASP A 43 23.94 -4.42 4.52
C ASP A 43 23.38 -5.10 3.25
N ARG A 44 24.26 -5.61 2.41
CA ARG A 44 23.86 -6.36 1.20
C ARG A 44 23.04 -7.60 1.55
N MET A 45 23.46 -8.36 2.55
CA MET A 45 22.75 -9.55 3.03
C MET A 45 21.35 -9.19 3.54
N ILE A 46 21.23 -8.18 4.41
CA ILE A 46 19.93 -7.73 4.95
C ILE A 46 19.00 -7.29 3.81
N ARG A 47 19.48 -6.45 2.90
CA ARG A 47 18.68 -5.98 1.74
C ARG A 47 18.21 -7.13 0.86
N THR A 48 19.07 -8.13 0.63
CA THR A 48 18.71 -9.31 -0.14
C THR A 48 17.68 -10.17 0.59
N LEU A 49 17.83 -10.37 1.88
CA LEU A 49 16.85 -11.09 2.70
C LEU A 49 15.49 -10.38 2.67
N LEU A 50 15.45 -9.07 2.91
CA LEU A 50 14.22 -8.27 2.89
C LEU A 50 13.53 -8.36 1.53
N SER A 51 14.27 -8.21 0.42
CA SER A 51 13.71 -8.25 -0.93
C SER A 51 13.11 -9.61 -1.32
N ASN A 52 13.56 -10.69 -0.70
CA ASN A 52 13.07 -12.05 -1.00
C ASN A 52 12.01 -12.56 0.00
N ILE A 53 12.03 -12.05 1.23
CA ILE A 53 11.14 -12.52 2.30
C ILE A 53 9.83 -11.74 2.31
N ILE A 54 9.92 -10.40 2.37
CA ILE A 54 8.74 -9.54 2.58
C ILE A 54 7.71 -9.62 1.43
N PRO A 55 8.11 -9.64 0.14
CA PRO A 55 7.15 -9.76 -0.96
C PRO A 55 6.39 -11.08 -1.00
N LYS A 56 6.88 -12.13 -0.32
CA LYS A 56 6.30 -13.47 -0.30
C LYS A 56 5.54 -13.70 1.03
N PRO A 57 4.21 -13.57 1.06
CA PRO A 57 3.43 -13.56 2.30
C PRO A 57 3.57 -14.82 3.16
N MET A 58 3.72 -15.97 2.54
CA MET A 58 3.88 -17.24 3.27
C MET A 58 5.22 -17.30 4.00
N ILE A 59 6.31 -16.91 3.31
CA ILE A 59 7.65 -16.86 3.91
C ILE A 59 7.69 -15.77 4.99
N PHE A 60 7.15 -14.59 4.69
CA PHE A 60 7.08 -13.49 5.65
C PHE A 60 6.31 -13.89 6.92
N LYS A 61 5.16 -14.56 6.78
CA LYS A 61 4.40 -15.08 7.92
C LYS A 61 5.23 -16.04 8.78
N PHE A 62 5.94 -16.96 8.15
CA PHE A 62 6.83 -17.89 8.85
C PHE A 62 7.90 -17.13 9.63
N VAL A 63 8.59 -16.17 9.01
CA VAL A 63 9.61 -15.34 9.67
C VAL A 63 9.03 -14.55 10.84
N VAL A 64 7.82 -13.97 10.70
CA VAL A 64 7.13 -13.27 11.80
C VAL A 64 6.77 -14.22 12.95
N ILE A 65 6.41 -15.46 12.68
CA ILE A 65 6.18 -16.47 13.74
C ILE A 65 7.50 -16.79 14.46
N MET A 66 8.56 -17.05 13.70
CA MET A 66 9.89 -17.38 14.25
C MET A 66 10.49 -16.22 15.04
N SER A 67 10.23 -14.97 14.64
CA SER A 67 10.73 -13.79 15.35
C SER A 67 10.29 -13.76 16.83
N LYS A 68 9.17 -14.38 17.20
CA LYS A 68 8.71 -14.44 18.58
C LYS A 68 9.65 -15.23 19.48
N PHE A 69 10.25 -16.29 18.96
CA PHE A 69 11.22 -17.11 19.69
C PHE A 69 12.58 -16.39 19.83
N VAL A 70 12.87 -15.49 18.92
CA VAL A 70 14.12 -14.73 18.89
C VAL A 70 14.04 -13.44 19.73
N LYS A 71 12.83 -12.89 19.92
CA LYS A 71 12.60 -11.65 20.70
C LYS A 71 13.24 -11.63 22.11
N PRO A 72 13.20 -12.70 22.91
CA PRO A 72 13.86 -12.70 24.23
C PRO A 72 15.37 -12.45 24.16
N PHE A 73 16.01 -12.83 23.06
CA PHE A 73 17.45 -12.73 22.85
C PHE A 73 17.87 -11.43 22.12
N LYS A 74 16.96 -10.44 22.00
CA LYS A 74 17.20 -9.18 21.28
C LYS A 74 18.42 -8.39 21.79
N PHE A 75 18.83 -8.60 23.04
CA PHE A 75 19.99 -7.93 23.64
C PHE A 75 21.33 -8.35 23.04
N LEU A 76 21.39 -9.55 22.42
CA LEU A 76 22.58 -10.07 21.73
C LEU A 76 22.69 -9.58 20.26
N MET A 77 21.72 -8.81 19.78
CA MET A 77 21.63 -8.45 18.36
C MET A 77 22.16 -7.04 18.08
N PRO A 78 22.73 -6.83 16.87
CA PRO A 78 23.06 -5.48 16.39
C PRO A 78 21.82 -4.59 16.38
N ILE A 79 22.00 -3.27 16.57
CA ILE A 79 20.93 -2.29 16.72
C ILE A 79 19.87 -2.37 15.59
N ASN A 80 20.31 -2.56 14.34
CA ASN A 80 19.43 -2.63 13.17
C ASN A 80 18.49 -3.85 13.22
N LEU A 81 19.00 -5.01 13.61
CA LEU A 81 18.20 -6.23 13.75
C LEU A 81 17.27 -6.17 14.97
N LYS A 82 17.73 -5.55 16.06
CA LYS A 82 16.92 -5.30 17.25
C LYS A 82 15.69 -4.45 16.89
N SER A 83 15.87 -3.33 16.19
CA SER A 83 14.76 -2.46 15.74
C SER A 83 13.76 -3.20 14.84
N MET A 84 14.25 -4.03 13.92
CA MET A 84 13.38 -4.86 13.07
C MET A 84 12.56 -5.87 13.88
N LEU A 85 13.15 -6.50 14.90
CA LEU A 85 12.46 -7.41 15.81
C LEU A 85 11.40 -6.69 16.65
N GLU A 86 11.68 -5.48 17.10
CA GLU A 86 10.72 -4.66 17.86
C GLU A 86 9.49 -4.27 17.05
N LEU A 87 9.65 -4.01 15.75
CA LEU A 87 8.54 -3.77 14.81
C LEU A 87 7.69 -5.03 14.54
N SER A 88 8.23 -6.23 14.78
CA SER A 88 7.46 -7.46 14.56
C SER A 88 6.32 -7.57 15.58
N PRO A 89 5.07 -7.88 15.15
CA PRO A 89 3.92 -7.95 16.04
C PRO A 89 4.06 -9.09 17.06
N ASN A 90 3.64 -8.84 18.29
CA ASN A 90 3.63 -9.88 19.35
C ASN A 90 2.55 -10.94 19.09
N LYS A 91 1.43 -10.53 18.48
CA LYS A 91 0.33 -11.46 18.12
C LYS A 91 -0.05 -11.24 16.65
N ILE A 92 -0.01 -12.30 15.88
CA ILE A 92 -0.60 -12.31 14.54
C ILE A 92 -2.10 -12.45 14.73
N GLN A 93 -2.85 -11.50 14.18
CA GLN A 93 -4.30 -11.54 14.25
C GLN A 93 -4.85 -12.69 13.42
N LYS A 94 -5.87 -13.36 13.94
CA LYS A 94 -6.55 -14.43 13.21
C LYS A 94 -7.36 -13.81 12.07
N LYS A 95 -7.30 -14.45 10.90
CA LYS A 95 -8.21 -14.13 9.81
C LYS A 95 -9.62 -14.58 10.21
N THR A 96 -10.60 -13.70 10.10
CA THR A 96 -12.02 -14.00 10.29
C THR A 96 -12.70 -14.38 8.98
N LEU A 97 -12.26 -13.79 7.86
CA LEU A 97 -12.73 -14.16 6.53
C LEU A 97 -11.76 -15.13 5.84
N LYS A 98 -12.29 -16.18 5.22
CA LYS A 98 -11.55 -16.94 4.21
C LYS A 98 -11.47 -16.06 2.97
N PHE A 99 -10.25 -15.73 2.53
CA PHE A 99 -10.10 -15.00 1.27
C PHE A 99 -10.64 -15.86 0.13
N GLN A 100 -11.63 -15.31 -0.56
CA GLN A 100 -12.25 -15.88 -1.76
C GLN A 100 -11.81 -15.02 -2.95
N ASN A 101 -11.74 -15.61 -4.12
CA ASN A 101 -11.38 -14.86 -5.32
C ASN A 101 -12.44 -13.81 -5.66
N LEU A 102 -13.69 -14.05 -5.28
CA LEU A 102 -14.81 -13.17 -5.60
C LEU A 102 -15.76 -13.06 -4.39
N TYR A 103 -16.04 -11.83 -3.97
CA TYR A 103 -17.04 -11.48 -2.98
C TYR A 103 -18.22 -10.81 -3.70
N ARG A 104 -19.25 -11.60 -3.93
CA ARG A 104 -20.48 -11.14 -4.58
C ARG A 104 -21.35 -10.34 -3.62
N VAL A 105 -22.12 -9.43 -4.17
CA VAL A 105 -23.18 -8.71 -3.46
C VAL A 105 -24.47 -9.50 -3.50
N GLU A 106 -25.31 -9.37 -2.47
CA GLU A 106 -26.63 -10.02 -2.43
C GLU A 106 -27.62 -9.42 -3.45
N ARG A 107 -27.30 -8.25 -4.00
CA ARG A 107 -28.13 -7.56 -5.00
C ARG A 107 -28.01 -8.24 -6.37
N LYS A 108 -29.10 -8.24 -7.13
CA LYS A 108 -29.13 -8.82 -8.49
C LYS A 108 -28.10 -8.21 -9.46
N LYS A 109 -27.73 -6.92 -9.26
CA LYS A 109 -26.73 -6.23 -10.08
C LYS A 109 -25.82 -5.41 -9.18
N PRO A 110 -24.50 -5.62 -9.22
CA PRO A 110 -23.54 -4.80 -8.49
C PRO A 110 -23.53 -3.36 -9.03
N THR A 111 -23.25 -2.40 -8.17
CA THR A 111 -23.10 -0.98 -8.55
C THR A 111 -21.73 -0.69 -9.15
N ALA A 112 -20.72 -1.44 -8.75
CA ALA A 112 -19.36 -1.41 -9.29
C ALA A 112 -18.68 -2.75 -9.04
N ARG A 113 -17.60 -3.01 -9.77
CA ARG A 113 -16.74 -4.18 -9.63
C ARG A 113 -15.29 -3.73 -9.45
N VAL A 114 -14.67 -4.11 -8.35
CA VAL A 114 -13.32 -3.66 -8.01
C VAL A 114 -12.38 -4.80 -7.67
N ALA A 115 -11.10 -4.64 -8.00
CA ALA A 115 -10.05 -5.52 -7.51
C ALA A 115 -9.43 -4.93 -6.24
N LEU A 116 -9.28 -5.73 -5.18
CA LEU A 116 -8.61 -5.32 -3.96
C LEU A 116 -7.18 -5.84 -3.93
N LEU A 117 -6.20 -4.93 -3.83
CA LEU A 117 -4.81 -5.28 -3.56
C LEU A 117 -4.65 -5.62 -2.07
N ILE A 118 -4.56 -6.91 -1.76
CA ILE A 118 -4.50 -7.41 -0.37
C ILE A 118 -3.17 -7.04 0.32
N GLY A 119 -2.09 -6.85 -0.46
CA GLY A 119 -0.75 -6.53 0.05
C GLY A 119 -0.01 -7.71 0.69
N CYS A 120 1.32 -7.65 0.69
CA CYS A 120 2.19 -8.71 1.21
C CYS A 120 2.25 -8.70 2.75
N VAL A 121 2.55 -7.55 3.34
CA VAL A 121 2.71 -7.37 4.79
C VAL A 121 1.35 -7.34 5.48
N GLN A 122 0.41 -6.53 4.97
CA GLN A 122 -0.89 -6.29 5.59
C GLN A 122 -1.71 -7.57 5.76
N ARG A 123 -1.72 -8.47 4.76
CA ARG A 123 -2.43 -9.76 4.87
C ARG A 123 -1.92 -10.67 5.98
N VAL A 124 -0.69 -10.44 6.45
CA VAL A 124 -0.05 -11.21 7.52
C VAL A 124 -0.21 -10.54 8.87
N VAL A 125 0.08 -9.22 8.92
CA VAL A 125 0.15 -8.47 10.18
C VAL A 125 -1.21 -7.97 10.63
N SER A 126 -2.03 -7.48 9.68
CA SER A 126 -3.32 -6.82 9.95
C SER A 126 -4.40 -7.20 8.92
N PRO A 127 -4.76 -8.50 8.81
CA PRO A 127 -5.74 -8.97 7.82
C PRO A 127 -7.12 -8.34 7.97
N GLN A 128 -7.49 -7.89 9.19
CA GLN A 128 -8.77 -7.23 9.47
C GLN A 128 -8.99 -5.94 8.68
N ILE A 129 -7.93 -5.27 8.22
CA ILE A 129 -8.06 -4.08 7.36
C ILE A 129 -8.68 -4.47 6.02
N ASN A 130 -8.16 -5.53 5.38
CA ASN A 130 -8.73 -6.05 4.14
C ASN A 130 -10.15 -6.56 4.33
N GLU A 131 -10.41 -7.28 5.43
CA GLU A 131 -11.74 -7.80 5.77
C GLU A 131 -12.76 -6.68 5.97
N SER A 132 -12.38 -5.60 6.63
CA SER A 132 -13.24 -4.42 6.82
C SER A 132 -13.48 -3.69 5.51
N THR A 133 -12.47 -3.56 4.66
CA THR A 133 -12.61 -2.98 3.32
C THR A 133 -13.60 -3.78 2.48
N ILE A 134 -13.47 -5.11 2.44
CA ILE A 134 -14.40 -5.99 1.71
C ILE A 134 -15.82 -5.85 2.25
N ARG A 135 -16.00 -5.88 3.58
CA ARG A 135 -17.34 -5.72 4.19
C ARG A 135 -18.00 -4.39 3.83
N ILE A 136 -17.26 -3.29 3.86
CA ILE A 136 -17.83 -1.97 3.51
C ILE A 136 -18.20 -1.95 2.03
N LEU A 137 -17.34 -2.39 1.14
CA LEU A 137 -17.58 -2.42 -0.29
C LEU A 137 -18.81 -3.27 -0.63
N THR A 138 -18.89 -4.51 -0.14
CA THR A 138 -20.00 -5.43 -0.43
C THR A 138 -21.33 -4.95 0.14
N ARG A 139 -21.35 -4.36 1.35
CA ARG A 139 -22.56 -3.74 1.93
C ARG A 139 -23.10 -2.59 1.09
N HIS A 140 -22.22 -1.88 0.36
CA HIS A 140 -22.63 -0.78 -0.52
C HIS A 140 -22.87 -1.22 -1.96
N GLY A 141 -22.93 -2.52 -2.20
CA GLY A 141 -23.30 -3.07 -3.52
C GLY A 141 -22.12 -3.17 -4.49
N VAL A 142 -20.89 -3.09 -4.01
CA VAL A 142 -19.67 -3.24 -4.83
C VAL A 142 -19.18 -4.69 -4.77
N GLU A 143 -19.02 -5.30 -5.92
CA GLU A 143 -18.41 -6.61 -6.06
C GLU A 143 -16.88 -6.49 -5.92
N VAL A 144 -16.27 -7.35 -5.09
CA VAL A 144 -14.85 -7.29 -4.81
C VAL A 144 -14.15 -8.56 -5.28
N ILE A 145 -13.10 -8.39 -6.08
CA ILE A 145 -12.24 -9.48 -6.50
C ILE A 145 -10.92 -9.39 -5.73
N THR A 146 -10.41 -10.54 -5.33
CA THR A 146 -9.06 -10.68 -4.81
C THR A 146 -8.32 -11.73 -5.62
N MET A 147 -7.14 -11.42 -6.08
CA MET A 147 -6.32 -12.30 -6.91
C MET A 147 -5.18 -12.88 -6.06
N PRO A 148 -5.19 -14.19 -5.75
CA PRO A 148 -4.15 -14.83 -4.93
C PRO A 148 -2.75 -14.70 -5.56
N GLU A 149 -2.69 -14.66 -6.89
CA GLU A 149 -1.48 -14.55 -7.69
C GLU A 149 -0.76 -13.22 -7.50
N ILE A 150 -1.50 -12.18 -7.09
CA ILE A 150 -0.96 -10.86 -6.78
C ILE A 150 -0.59 -10.81 -5.30
N GLU A 151 0.64 -11.14 -5.00
CA GLU A 151 1.14 -11.22 -3.63
C GLU A 151 1.65 -9.89 -3.10
N CYS A 152 2.30 -9.10 -3.96
CA CYS A 152 2.98 -7.85 -3.61
C CYS A 152 2.79 -6.79 -4.71
N CYS A 153 2.78 -5.51 -4.32
CA CYS A 153 2.80 -4.40 -5.29
C CYS A 153 4.20 -4.14 -5.90
N GLY A 154 5.26 -4.79 -5.42
CA GLY A 154 6.63 -4.56 -5.88
C GLY A 154 7.35 -3.33 -5.33
N SER A 155 6.67 -2.49 -4.54
CA SER A 155 7.20 -1.24 -3.98
C SER A 155 8.53 -1.41 -3.26
N LEU A 156 8.65 -2.46 -2.42
CA LEU A 156 9.88 -2.70 -1.65
C LEU A 156 11.10 -2.87 -2.56
N ASN A 157 10.99 -3.73 -3.58
CA ASN A 157 12.09 -3.98 -4.50
C ASN A 157 12.42 -2.73 -5.32
N HIS A 158 11.41 -1.98 -5.73
CA HIS A 158 11.58 -0.69 -6.42
C HIS A 158 12.37 0.31 -5.56
N HIS A 159 11.97 0.52 -4.30
CA HIS A 159 12.66 1.43 -3.38
C HIS A 159 14.01 0.90 -2.86
N LEU A 160 14.28 -0.39 -2.98
CA LEU A 160 15.61 -0.95 -2.77
C LEU A 160 16.55 -0.78 -3.99
N GLY A 161 16.05 -0.23 -5.12
CA GLY A 161 16.81 -0.10 -6.36
C GLY A 161 16.97 -1.42 -7.12
N LYS A 162 16.22 -2.46 -6.75
CA LYS A 162 16.21 -3.77 -7.44
C LYS A 162 15.17 -3.73 -8.57
N GLU A 163 15.46 -2.95 -9.58
CA GLU A 163 14.56 -2.59 -10.67
C GLU A 163 14.03 -3.80 -11.41
N ASP A 164 14.89 -4.77 -11.74
CA ASP A 164 14.48 -5.96 -12.50
C ASP A 164 13.41 -6.77 -11.76
N LEU A 165 13.61 -7.02 -10.46
CA LEU A 165 12.65 -7.73 -9.60
C LEU A 165 11.33 -6.92 -9.42
N ALA A 166 11.45 -5.61 -9.36
CA ALA A 166 10.28 -4.74 -9.27
C ALA A 166 9.47 -4.78 -10.57
N HIS A 167 10.13 -4.62 -11.71
CA HIS A 167 9.48 -4.64 -13.03
C HIS A 167 8.83 -5.99 -13.34
N GLU A 168 9.47 -7.11 -12.99
CA GLU A 168 8.86 -8.44 -13.10
C GLU A 168 7.55 -8.52 -12.31
N THR A 169 7.57 -8.03 -11.06
CA THR A 169 6.37 -7.99 -10.21
C THR A 169 5.29 -7.07 -10.80
N PHE A 170 5.67 -5.89 -11.30
CA PHE A 170 4.74 -4.95 -11.93
C PHE A 170 4.07 -5.54 -13.16
N LYS A 171 4.84 -6.13 -14.06
CA LYS A 171 4.34 -6.77 -15.29
C LYS A 171 3.36 -7.90 -14.97
N LYS A 172 3.71 -8.77 -14.04
CA LYS A 172 2.83 -9.83 -13.55
C LYS A 172 1.50 -9.28 -13.04
N ASN A 173 1.53 -8.28 -12.16
CA ASN A 173 0.32 -7.67 -11.60
C ASN A 173 -0.53 -6.99 -12.69
N ILE A 174 0.11 -6.28 -13.62
CA ILE A 174 -0.57 -5.62 -14.73
C ILE A 174 -1.29 -6.63 -15.61
N ASP A 175 -0.67 -7.74 -15.97
CA ASP A 175 -1.30 -8.75 -16.82
C ASP A 175 -2.55 -9.32 -16.14
N PHE A 176 -2.49 -9.71 -14.87
CA PHE A 176 -3.66 -10.24 -14.14
C PHE A 176 -4.81 -9.22 -14.07
N TRP A 177 -4.55 -7.97 -13.71
CA TRP A 177 -5.59 -6.95 -13.63
C TRP A 177 -6.11 -6.53 -14.98
N TYR A 178 -5.25 -6.48 -16.00
CA TYR A 178 -5.64 -6.09 -17.34
C TYR A 178 -6.49 -7.17 -18.04
N GLU A 179 -6.16 -8.45 -17.85
CA GLU A 179 -6.99 -9.57 -18.30
C GLU A 179 -8.38 -9.54 -17.65
N GLU A 180 -8.44 -9.32 -16.35
CA GLU A 180 -9.70 -9.19 -15.63
C GLU A 180 -10.52 -7.99 -16.11
N TYR A 181 -9.84 -6.85 -16.33
CA TYR A 181 -10.46 -5.65 -16.90
C TYR A 181 -11.09 -5.92 -18.27
N LEU A 182 -10.40 -6.62 -19.15
CA LEU A 182 -10.91 -6.93 -20.49
C LEU A 182 -12.03 -7.99 -20.46
N LYS A 183 -11.92 -9.00 -19.60
CA LYS A 183 -12.83 -10.15 -19.58
C LYS A 183 -14.14 -9.85 -18.88
N ASN A 184 -14.08 -9.21 -17.74
CA ASN A 184 -15.23 -9.06 -16.83
C ASN A 184 -15.53 -7.60 -16.48
N GLY A 185 -14.66 -6.66 -16.87
CA GLY A 185 -14.74 -5.26 -16.48
C GLY A 185 -14.20 -5.03 -15.06
N LEU A 186 -13.52 -3.90 -14.89
CA LEU A 186 -13.07 -3.37 -13.61
C LEU A 186 -13.29 -1.86 -13.58
N ASP A 187 -13.99 -1.39 -12.56
CA ASP A 187 -14.21 0.04 -12.35
C ASP A 187 -13.05 0.68 -11.59
N ALA A 188 -12.40 -0.08 -10.68
CA ALA A 188 -11.21 0.37 -9.96
C ALA A 188 -10.36 -0.78 -9.42
N ILE A 189 -9.09 -0.47 -9.14
CA ILE A 189 -8.17 -1.28 -8.33
C ILE A 189 -7.97 -0.55 -7.02
N ILE A 190 -8.42 -1.15 -5.92
CA ILE A 190 -8.41 -0.53 -4.60
C ILE A 190 -7.15 -0.90 -3.84
N SER A 191 -6.42 0.10 -3.38
CA SER A 191 -5.35 -0.05 -2.40
C SER A 191 -5.78 0.58 -1.07
N ASN A 192 -5.65 -0.18 0.02
CA ASN A 192 -5.86 0.30 1.39
C ASN A 192 -4.53 0.42 2.17
N THR A 193 -3.44 0.53 1.42
CA THR A 193 -2.08 0.78 1.92
C THR A 193 -1.44 1.87 1.07
N SER A 194 -1.21 3.05 1.64
CA SER A 194 -0.80 4.25 0.90
C SER A 194 0.48 4.06 0.06
N GLY A 195 1.52 3.42 0.60
CA GLY A 195 2.76 3.15 -0.15
C GLY A 195 2.55 2.23 -1.34
N CYS A 196 1.73 1.17 -1.19
CA CYS A 196 1.36 0.30 -2.31
C CYS A 196 0.56 1.07 -3.37
N GLY A 197 -0.43 1.87 -2.95
CA GLY A 197 -1.24 2.70 -3.85
C GLY A 197 -0.41 3.66 -4.67
N THR A 198 0.54 4.36 -4.03
CA THR A 198 1.48 5.27 -4.70
C THR A 198 2.26 4.55 -5.80
N THR A 199 2.81 3.37 -5.50
CA THR A 199 3.59 2.60 -6.46
C THR A 199 2.74 2.08 -7.63
N VAL A 200 1.53 1.56 -7.38
CA VAL A 200 0.67 1.05 -8.47
C VAL A 200 0.17 2.19 -9.35
N LYS A 201 -0.14 3.35 -8.78
CA LYS A 201 -0.47 4.56 -9.55
C LYS A 201 0.69 5.03 -10.44
N ASP A 202 1.93 4.67 -10.09
CA ASP A 202 3.14 5.05 -10.84
C ASP A 202 3.61 4.00 -11.86
N TYR A 203 2.99 2.83 -11.94
CA TYR A 203 3.34 1.79 -12.92
C TYR A 203 3.39 2.32 -14.36
N GLY A 204 2.43 3.19 -14.72
CA GLY A 204 2.35 3.80 -16.05
C GLY A 204 3.56 4.67 -16.39
N PHE A 205 4.12 5.38 -15.42
CA PHE A 205 5.35 6.14 -15.60
C PHE A 205 6.57 5.21 -15.66
N VAL A 206 6.69 4.29 -14.71
CA VAL A 206 7.85 3.39 -14.62
C VAL A 206 8.01 2.57 -15.91
N LEU A 207 6.91 2.03 -16.45
CA LEU A 207 6.92 1.20 -17.66
C LEU A 207 6.60 1.99 -18.95
N ARG A 208 6.72 3.34 -18.95
CA ARG A 208 6.39 4.19 -20.11
C ARG A 208 7.21 3.89 -21.37
N ASN A 209 8.42 3.36 -21.20
CA ASN A 209 9.32 3.00 -22.29
C ASN A 209 9.23 1.51 -22.68
N ASP A 210 8.42 0.70 -22.00
CA ASP A 210 8.23 -0.70 -22.33
C ASP A 210 7.17 -0.83 -23.44
N PRO A 211 7.55 -1.31 -24.65
CA PRO A 211 6.64 -1.36 -25.80
C PRO A 211 5.39 -2.22 -25.57
N GLN A 212 5.51 -3.28 -24.76
CA GLN A 212 4.45 -4.24 -24.50
C GLN A 212 3.53 -3.79 -23.35
N PHE A 213 4.10 -3.12 -22.33
CA PHE A 213 3.40 -2.82 -21.09
C PHE A 213 2.94 -1.36 -20.95
N LYS A 214 3.51 -0.39 -21.67
CA LYS A 214 3.18 1.04 -21.49
C LYS A 214 1.69 1.36 -21.50
N LYS A 215 0.92 0.77 -22.42
CA LYS A 215 -0.54 1.01 -22.52
C LYS A 215 -1.30 0.34 -21.38
N LYS A 216 -0.98 -0.92 -21.10
CA LYS A 216 -1.59 -1.68 -19.99
C LYS A 216 -1.27 -1.02 -18.65
N ALA A 217 -0.01 -0.67 -18.40
CA ALA A 217 0.46 -0.03 -17.18
C ALA A 217 -0.25 1.31 -16.93
N LYS A 218 -0.36 2.14 -17.97
CA LYS A 218 -1.11 3.40 -17.90
C LYS A 218 -2.56 3.16 -17.48
N LYS A 219 -3.25 2.19 -18.11
CA LYS A 219 -4.64 1.87 -17.77
C LYS A 219 -4.79 1.39 -16.33
N ILE A 220 -3.88 0.52 -15.85
CA ILE A 220 -3.89 0.02 -14.47
C ILE A 220 -3.64 1.15 -13.47
N SER A 221 -2.70 2.06 -13.76
CA SER A 221 -2.46 3.25 -12.93
C SER A 221 -3.70 4.15 -12.82
N GLU A 222 -4.40 4.37 -13.94
CA GLU A 222 -5.64 5.19 -14.00
C GLU A 222 -6.80 4.53 -13.22
N LEU A 223 -6.90 3.20 -13.22
CA LEU A 223 -7.91 2.46 -12.46
C LEU A 223 -7.58 2.39 -10.96
N THR A 224 -6.34 2.67 -10.57
CA THR A 224 -5.93 2.52 -9.17
C THR A 224 -6.42 3.69 -8.32
N LYS A 225 -7.13 3.37 -7.25
CA LYS A 225 -7.61 4.33 -6.26
C LYS A 225 -7.21 3.90 -4.85
N ASP A 226 -6.91 4.89 -4.00
CA ASP A 226 -6.89 4.63 -2.56
C ASP A 226 -8.32 4.30 -2.09
N VAL A 227 -8.43 3.51 -1.05
CA VAL A 227 -9.72 3.14 -0.47
C VAL A 227 -10.54 4.35 -0.06
N THR A 228 -9.89 5.41 0.42
CA THR A 228 -10.55 6.65 0.83
C THR A 228 -11.04 7.49 -0.33
N GLU A 229 -10.30 7.51 -1.46
CA GLU A 229 -10.77 8.12 -2.70
C GLU A 229 -12.04 7.42 -3.19
N PHE A 230 -11.99 6.10 -3.29
CA PHE A 230 -13.13 5.33 -3.79
C PHE A 230 -14.36 5.48 -2.89
N PHE A 231 -14.18 5.47 -1.58
CA PHE A 231 -15.30 5.62 -0.64
C PHE A 231 -15.92 7.01 -0.68
N ASP A 232 -15.13 8.07 -0.78
CA ASP A 232 -15.65 9.44 -0.78
C ASP A 232 -16.28 9.82 -2.11
N GLU A 233 -15.69 9.41 -3.23
CA GLU A 233 -16.10 9.79 -4.58
C GLU A 233 -17.17 8.86 -5.18
N ASN A 234 -17.09 7.56 -4.94
CA ASN A 234 -17.91 6.57 -5.62
C ASN A 234 -19.02 5.96 -4.74
N LEU A 235 -18.87 6.02 -3.40
CA LEU A 235 -19.86 5.46 -2.50
C LEU A 235 -20.64 6.56 -1.77
N LYS A 236 -21.97 6.52 -1.88
CA LYS A 236 -22.85 7.29 -1.00
C LYS A 236 -22.90 6.62 0.36
N LEU A 237 -21.83 6.80 1.16
CA LEU A 237 -21.79 6.27 2.52
C LEU A 237 -22.81 6.98 3.39
N ASN A 238 -23.89 6.29 3.71
CA ASN A 238 -24.88 6.73 4.69
C ASN A 238 -24.68 5.95 5.97
N PHE A 239 -24.12 6.61 6.98
CA PHE A 239 -24.11 6.07 8.33
C PHE A 239 -25.50 6.25 8.92
N LYS A 240 -26.21 5.16 9.25
CA LYS A 240 -27.48 5.21 9.96
C LYS A 240 -27.26 5.95 11.29
N LYS A 241 -28.28 6.69 11.75
CA LYS A 241 -28.22 7.42 13.01
C LYS A 241 -27.83 6.52 14.20
N GLU A 242 -28.28 5.27 14.17
CA GLU A 242 -28.01 4.22 15.15
C GLU A 242 -26.58 3.66 15.07
N GLU A 243 -25.91 3.78 13.91
CA GLU A 243 -24.52 3.35 13.72
C GLU A 243 -23.52 4.49 14.01
N ARG A 244 -24.00 5.72 14.19
CA ARG A 244 -23.16 6.83 14.64
C ARG A 244 -22.83 6.61 16.11
N HIS A 245 -21.56 6.62 16.42
CA HIS A 245 -21.13 6.54 17.81
C HIS A 245 -21.92 7.56 18.65
N THR A 246 -22.58 7.10 19.72
CA THR A 246 -23.27 7.96 20.69
C THR A 246 -22.31 8.95 21.33
N LYS A 247 -21.02 8.58 21.43
CA LYS A 247 -19.94 9.42 21.93
C LYS A 247 -19.16 10.00 20.74
N LYS A 248 -19.17 11.34 20.63
CA LYS A 248 -18.31 12.05 19.68
C LYS A 248 -16.89 12.09 20.20
N TYR A 249 -15.93 11.77 19.32
CA TYR A 249 -14.51 11.85 19.61
C TYR A 249 -13.89 13.06 18.92
N ASN A 250 -12.90 13.67 19.56
CA ASN A 250 -11.98 14.59 18.92
C ASN A 250 -10.84 13.76 18.29
N ILE A 251 -10.77 13.75 16.98
CA ILE A 251 -9.81 12.94 16.21
C ILE A 251 -8.76 13.87 15.60
N ALA A 252 -7.50 13.67 15.96
CA ALA A 252 -6.36 14.25 15.26
C ALA A 252 -5.95 13.27 14.17
N TYR A 253 -6.16 13.66 12.89
CA TYR A 253 -5.82 12.83 11.74
C TYR A 253 -4.56 13.38 11.06
N HIS A 254 -3.46 12.61 11.10
CA HIS A 254 -2.25 12.90 10.36
C HIS A 254 -2.18 11.99 9.12
N SER A 255 -2.14 12.60 7.93
CA SER A 255 -2.13 11.83 6.68
C SER A 255 -0.77 11.16 6.46
N ALA A 256 -0.79 9.93 5.94
CA ALA A 256 0.45 9.28 5.52
C ALA A 256 1.15 10.09 4.41
N CYS A 257 2.47 10.26 4.52
CA CYS A 257 3.24 11.06 3.56
C CYS A 257 3.04 10.58 2.10
N SER A 258 3.07 9.27 1.86
CA SER A 258 2.82 8.70 0.54
C SER A 258 1.40 8.97 0.03
N MET A 259 0.41 9.13 0.92
CA MET A 259 -0.95 9.51 0.55
C MET A 259 -1.03 11.00 0.19
N GLN A 260 -0.61 11.89 1.10
CA GLN A 260 -0.77 13.33 0.87
C GLN A 260 0.17 13.90 -0.20
N HIS A 261 1.43 13.47 -0.25
CA HIS A 261 2.42 13.99 -1.19
C HIS A 261 2.55 13.14 -2.45
N GLY A 262 2.56 11.80 -2.31
CA GLY A 262 2.69 10.88 -3.43
C GLY A 262 1.42 10.76 -4.25
N GLN A 263 0.28 10.53 -3.61
CA GLN A 263 -1.02 10.36 -4.28
C GLN A 263 -1.86 11.65 -4.35
N LYS A 264 -1.48 12.74 -3.64
CA LYS A 264 -2.20 14.01 -3.55
C LYS A 264 -3.62 13.87 -2.97
N ILE A 265 -3.79 12.94 -2.02
CA ILE A 265 -5.07 12.70 -1.33
C ILE A 265 -5.04 13.47 -0.01
N HIS A 266 -5.90 14.47 0.14
CA HIS A 266 -5.93 15.35 1.31
C HIS A 266 -7.28 15.31 2.03
N ASN A 267 -8.36 15.57 1.31
CA ASN A 267 -9.68 15.81 1.89
C ASN A 267 -10.51 14.53 2.09
N GLN A 268 -10.32 13.52 1.25
CA GLN A 268 -11.15 12.32 1.24
C GLN A 268 -11.18 11.58 2.60
N PRO A 269 -10.03 11.32 3.28
CA PRO A 269 -10.05 10.70 4.61
C PRO A 269 -10.75 11.56 5.64
N ILE A 270 -10.53 12.89 5.59
CA ILE A 270 -11.15 13.85 6.52
C ILE A 270 -12.66 13.88 6.33
N ASN A 271 -13.13 13.91 5.07
CA ASN A 271 -14.56 13.88 4.73
C ASN A 271 -15.23 12.62 5.27
N LEU A 272 -14.58 11.46 5.09
CA LEU A 272 -15.08 10.18 5.59
C LEU A 272 -15.18 10.17 7.12
N LEU A 273 -14.15 10.67 7.82
CA LEU A 273 -14.15 10.76 9.27
C LEU A 273 -15.24 11.71 9.78
N LYS A 274 -15.47 12.85 9.12
CA LYS A 274 -16.56 13.78 9.46
C LYS A 274 -17.93 13.11 9.28
N LYS A 275 -18.13 12.30 8.23
CA LYS A 275 -19.39 11.56 7.99
C LYS A 275 -19.73 10.61 9.15
N THR A 276 -18.75 10.13 9.92
CA THR A 276 -18.99 9.30 11.12
C THR A 276 -19.52 10.09 12.31
N GLY A 277 -19.61 11.42 12.23
CA GLY A 277 -20.10 12.30 13.28
C GLY A 277 -19.05 12.76 14.30
N ASN A 278 -17.78 12.41 14.09
CA ASN A 278 -16.68 12.84 14.94
C ASN A 278 -16.20 14.26 14.60
N ASN A 279 -15.56 14.91 15.58
CA ASN A 279 -14.90 16.20 15.40
C ASN A 279 -13.45 15.98 14.96
N ILE A 280 -13.05 16.57 13.83
CA ILE A 280 -11.69 16.43 13.32
C ILE A 280 -10.88 17.67 13.69
N LEU A 281 -9.83 17.45 14.47
CA LEU A 281 -8.91 18.49 14.91
C LEU A 281 -7.90 18.80 13.81
N ASN A 282 -7.59 20.08 13.65
CA ASN A 282 -6.48 20.49 12.81
C ASN A 282 -5.15 20.17 13.49
N ILE A 283 -4.21 19.59 12.75
CA ILE A 283 -2.85 19.33 13.22
C ILE A 283 -1.96 20.45 12.68
N PRO A 284 -1.28 21.22 13.55
CA PRO A 284 -0.25 22.15 13.10
C PRO A 284 0.82 21.42 12.29
N ASP A 285 1.26 22.04 11.21
CA ASP A 285 2.31 21.50 10.33
C ASP A 285 2.08 20.07 9.85
N GLY A 286 0.81 19.66 9.71
CA GLY A 286 0.42 18.30 9.28
C GLY A 286 0.94 17.86 7.91
N HIS A 287 1.58 18.78 7.15
CA HIS A 287 2.27 18.48 5.89
C HIS A 287 3.71 17.98 6.08
N LEU A 288 4.28 18.13 7.28
CA LEU A 288 5.64 17.69 7.56
C LEU A 288 5.71 16.18 7.79
N CYS A 289 6.84 15.58 7.44
CA CYS A 289 7.11 14.18 7.72
C CYS A 289 7.25 13.97 9.24
N CYS A 290 6.49 13.00 9.79
CA CYS A 290 6.60 12.62 11.21
C CYS A 290 7.84 11.77 11.53
N GLY A 291 8.65 11.39 10.53
CA GLY A 291 9.86 10.57 10.70
C GLY A 291 9.61 9.06 10.78
N SER A 292 8.39 8.60 10.53
CA SER A 292 8.06 7.17 10.56
C SER A 292 8.17 6.51 9.18
#